data_e70796ec486fdb5e627817d16a1bcdc1
#
_entry.id   e70796ec486fdb5e627817d16a1bcdc1
#
_cell.length_a   1.000
_cell.length_b   1.000
_cell.length_c   1.000
_cell.angle_alpha   90.00
_cell.angle_beta   90.00
_cell.angle_gamma   90.00
#
_symmetry.space_group_name_H-M   'P 1'
#
loop_
_entity.id
_entity.type
_entity.pdbx_description
1 polymer ?
#
loop_
_entity_poly.entity_id
_entity_poly.type
_entity_poly.pdbx_seq_one_letter_code
_entity_poly.pdbx_strand_id
1 'polypeptide(L)'
;MERPEIEIVVDGPNDSVSVEVLAQAAETLRTLLHGTGAQGWVVSALKVGSTHLAAAPPVGKDCHNRDAEEFKCIVEGLIAVTSDEEPKGWDDSALDSLVRLNNRVSEVSALQGARVVTRSDSSTEHTFYLDERFAAKAENMLNKLKHSAQAFGSVTGVVDR
;
A
#
# COMPACT_ATOMS: atom_id res chain seq x y z
N MET A 1 -2.47 -22.67 11.01
CA MET A 1 -1.72 -21.79 10.10
C MET A 1 -2.29 -20.38 10.18
N GLU A 2 -1.48 -19.45 10.60
CA GLU A 2 -1.93 -18.07 10.74
C GLU A 2 -2.15 -17.45 9.36
N ARG A 3 -3.20 -16.65 9.25
CA ARG A 3 -3.49 -15.92 8.02
C ARG A 3 -2.45 -14.82 7.81
N PRO A 4 -2.03 -14.56 6.56
CA PRO A 4 -1.25 -13.37 6.29
C PRO A 4 -2.08 -12.12 6.64
N GLU A 5 -1.40 -11.06 7.06
CA GLU A 5 -2.06 -9.83 7.46
C GLU A 5 -1.27 -8.64 6.96
N ILE A 6 -1.98 -7.62 6.49
CA ILE A 6 -1.39 -6.34 6.10
C ILE A 6 -2.05 -5.26 6.95
N GLU A 7 -1.23 -4.46 7.61
CA GLU A 7 -1.69 -3.42 8.51
C GLU A 7 -1.12 -2.08 8.09
N ILE A 8 -1.96 -1.06 8.07
CA ILE A 8 -1.54 0.32 7.95
C ILE A 8 -1.63 0.94 9.34
N VAL A 9 -0.53 1.50 9.79
CA VAL A 9 -0.43 2.15 11.10
C VAL A 9 -0.14 3.63 10.88
N VAL A 10 -0.95 4.48 11.49
CA VAL A 10 -0.69 5.92 11.58
C VAL A 10 -0.31 6.22 13.02
N ASP A 11 0.93 6.59 13.22
CA ASP A 11 1.48 6.85 14.55
C ASP A 11 1.19 8.29 14.98
N GLY A 12 0.66 8.44 16.18
CA GLY A 12 0.36 9.74 16.75
C GLY A 12 -0.27 9.61 18.14
N PRO A 13 -0.36 10.71 18.88
CA PRO A 13 -1.02 10.69 20.18
C PRO A 13 -2.52 10.38 20.04
N ASN A 14 -3.15 10.00 21.15
CA ASN A 14 -4.58 9.73 21.17
C ASN A 14 -5.36 10.96 20.66
N ASP A 15 -6.43 10.69 19.92
CA ASP A 15 -7.32 11.71 19.35
C ASP A 15 -6.65 12.65 18.32
N SER A 16 -5.50 12.25 17.76
CA SER A 16 -4.80 13.04 16.76
C SER A 16 -5.11 12.62 15.30
N VAL A 17 -5.66 11.42 15.09
CA VAL A 17 -5.99 10.93 13.76
C VAL A 17 -7.38 11.40 13.38
N SER A 18 -7.45 12.25 12.36
CA SER A 18 -8.71 12.78 11.85
C SER A 18 -9.47 11.74 11.01
N VAL A 19 -10.75 12.03 10.78
CA VAL A 19 -11.57 11.19 9.90
C VAL A 19 -10.98 11.15 8.49
N GLU A 20 -10.45 12.27 8.01
CA GLU A 20 -9.81 12.34 6.68
C GLU A 20 -8.58 11.45 6.58
N VAL A 21 -7.73 11.44 7.61
CA VAL A 21 -6.54 10.58 7.64
C VAL A 21 -6.94 9.11 7.72
N LEU A 22 -7.93 8.78 8.56
CA LEU A 22 -8.45 7.40 8.64
C LEU A 22 -9.04 6.96 7.30
N ALA A 23 -9.82 7.82 6.65
CA ALA A 23 -10.40 7.53 5.35
C ALA A 23 -9.30 7.30 4.29
N GLN A 24 -8.23 8.10 4.32
CA GLN A 24 -7.10 7.90 3.41
C GLN A 24 -6.36 6.60 3.71
N ALA A 25 -6.18 6.24 4.98
CA ALA A 25 -5.57 4.97 5.36
C ALA A 25 -6.39 3.78 4.86
N ALA A 26 -7.71 3.84 5.02
CA ALA A 26 -8.62 2.81 4.52
C ALA A 26 -8.58 2.70 2.99
N GLU A 27 -8.58 3.83 2.31
CA GLU A 27 -8.48 3.88 0.84
C GLU A 27 -7.14 3.32 0.37
N THR A 28 -6.05 3.64 1.06
CA THR A 28 -4.72 3.11 0.75
C THR A 28 -4.69 1.59 0.91
N LEU A 29 -5.25 1.07 1.99
CA LEU A 29 -5.33 -0.38 2.20
C LEU A 29 -6.16 -1.05 1.10
N ARG A 30 -7.32 -0.50 0.79
CA ARG A 30 -8.19 -1.00 -0.27
C ARG A 30 -7.47 -1.01 -1.63
N THR A 31 -6.82 0.09 -1.98
CA THR A 31 -6.15 0.25 -3.27
C THR A 31 -4.92 -0.67 -3.36
N LEU A 32 -4.19 -0.81 -2.25
CA LEU A 32 -3.05 -1.71 -2.18
C LEU A 32 -3.45 -3.16 -2.43
N LEU A 33 -4.53 -3.61 -1.80
CA LEU A 33 -5.07 -4.95 -2.01
C LEU A 33 -5.58 -5.12 -3.44
N HIS A 34 -6.44 -4.20 -3.88
CA HIS A 34 -7.08 -4.29 -5.19
C HIS A 34 -6.06 -4.14 -6.33
N GLY A 35 -5.11 -3.21 -6.20
CA GLY A 35 -4.08 -2.95 -7.20
C GLY A 35 -3.01 -4.03 -7.32
N THR A 36 -2.98 -4.98 -6.40
CA THR A 36 -2.08 -6.14 -6.43
C THR A 36 -2.81 -7.45 -6.70
N GLY A 37 -4.11 -7.37 -6.99
CA GLY A 37 -4.94 -8.54 -7.31
C GLY A 37 -5.54 -9.26 -6.11
N ALA A 38 -5.29 -8.78 -4.90
CA ALA A 38 -5.85 -9.36 -3.68
C ALA A 38 -7.31 -8.93 -3.51
N GLN A 39 -8.23 -9.84 -3.70
CA GLN A 39 -9.67 -9.57 -3.60
C GLN A 39 -10.30 -10.35 -2.45
N GLY A 40 -11.31 -9.73 -1.85
CA GLY A 40 -12.09 -10.38 -0.81
C GLY A 40 -11.44 -10.41 0.56
N TRP A 41 -10.34 -9.71 0.76
CA TRP A 41 -9.74 -9.57 2.09
C TRP A 41 -10.67 -8.76 3.00
N VAL A 42 -10.69 -9.11 4.26
CA VAL A 42 -11.58 -8.51 5.26
C VAL A 42 -10.79 -7.76 6.32
N VAL A 43 -11.43 -6.79 6.96
CA VAL A 43 -10.81 -6.09 8.09
C VAL A 43 -10.63 -7.09 9.23
N SER A 44 -9.40 -7.28 9.66
CA SER A 44 -9.04 -8.22 10.74
C SER A 44 -8.81 -7.51 12.07
N ALA A 45 -8.44 -6.23 12.03
CA ALA A 45 -8.27 -5.43 13.24
C ALA A 45 -8.46 -3.95 12.93
N LEU A 46 -9.04 -3.25 13.88
CA LEU A 46 -9.14 -1.79 13.88
C LEU A 46 -8.94 -1.30 15.29
N LYS A 47 -7.93 -0.47 15.50
CA LYS A 47 -7.68 0.17 16.78
C LYS A 47 -7.67 1.67 16.59
N VAL A 48 -8.23 2.39 17.55
CA VAL A 48 -8.26 3.85 17.60
C VAL A 48 -7.25 4.31 18.64
N GLY A 49 -6.63 5.45 18.40
CA GLY A 49 -5.53 5.95 19.24
C GLY A 49 -4.37 6.23 18.28
N SER A 50 -3.29 5.48 18.33
CA SER A 50 -2.51 5.20 17.11
C SER A 50 -3.42 4.35 16.23
N THR A 51 -3.74 4.81 15.06
CA THR A 51 -4.68 4.08 14.21
C THR A 51 -4.02 2.86 13.59
N HIS A 52 -4.58 1.70 13.84
CA HIS A 52 -4.16 0.43 13.28
C HIS A 52 -5.31 -0.14 12.46
N LEU A 53 -5.14 -0.25 11.17
CA LEU A 53 -6.12 -0.83 10.27
C LEU A 53 -5.50 -2.02 9.54
N ALA A 54 -5.97 -3.23 9.86
CA ALA A 54 -5.42 -4.45 9.31
C ALA A 54 -6.44 -5.19 8.45
N ALA A 55 -5.96 -5.87 7.44
CA ALA A 55 -6.76 -6.74 6.59
C ALA A 55 -6.08 -8.11 6.44
N ALA A 56 -6.90 -9.14 6.32
CA ALA A 56 -6.47 -10.51 6.13
C ALA A 56 -7.45 -11.23 5.20
N PRO A 57 -7.04 -12.36 4.57
CA PRO A 57 -7.97 -13.17 3.81
C PRO A 57 -9.12 -13.67 4.69
N PRO A 58 -10.32 -13.88 4.16
CA PRO A 58 -11.44 -14.35 4.94
C PRO A 58 -11.19 -15.77 5.49
N VAL A 59 -11.72 -16.03 6.68
CA VAL A 59 -11.60 -17.34 7.34
C VAL A 59 -12.50 -18.36 6.65
N GLY A 60 -12.02 -19.58 6.50
CA GLY A 60 -12.85 -20.73 6.08
C GLY A 60 -12.96 -20.95 4.58
N LYS A 61 -12.15 -20.29 3.77
CA LYS A 61 -12.07 -20.57 2.33
C LYS A 61 -10.80 -21.32 2.00
N ASP A 62 -10.91 -22.32 1.12
CA ASP A 62 -9.77 -23.12 0.64
C ASP A 62 -8.98 -22.36 -0.43
N CYS A 63 -8.41 -21.22 -0.07
CA CYS A 63 -7.66 -20.37 -0.99
C CYS A 63 -6.24 -20.05 -0.52
N HIS A 64 -5.67 -20.94 0.28
CA HIS A 64 -4.38 -20.69 0.93
C HIS A 64 -3.24 -20.37 -0.03
N ASN A 65 -3.16 -21.04 -1.18
CA ASN A 65 -2.10 -20.77 -2.17
C ASN A 65 -2.28 -19.43 -2.83
N ARG A 66 -3.51 -19.05 -3.16
CA ARG A 66 -3.82 -17.76 -3.75
C ARG A 66 -3.55 -16.62 -2.78
N ASP A 67 -3.97 -16.78 -1.52
CA ASP A 67 -3.73 -15.78 -0.47
C ASP A 67 -2.23 -15.57 -0.25
N ALA A 68 -1.45 -16.64 -0.25
CA ALA A 68 0.00 -16.57 -0.11
C ALA A 68 0.65 -15.84 -1.28
N GLU A 69 0.19 -16.08 -2.51
CA GLU A 69 0.70 -15.40 -3.71
C GLU A 69 0.35 -13.91 -3.71
N GLU A 70 -0.88 -13.57 -3.35
CA GLU A 70 -1.33 -12.19 -3.23
C GLU A 70 -0.51 -11.44 -2.18
N PHE A 71 -0.33 -12.05 -1.01
CA PHE A 71 0.50 -11.49 0.05
C PHE A 71 1.94 -11.29 -0.40
N LYS A 72 2.51 -12.28 -1.06
CA LYS A 72 3.87 -12.23 -1.59
C LYS A 72 4.04 -11.09 -2.61
N CYS A 73 3.07 -10.89 -3.49
CA CYS A 73 3.08 -9.80 -4.47
C CYS A 73 3.13 -8.44 -3.76
N ILE A 74 2.38 -8.27 -2.69
CA ILE A 74 2.37 -7.02 -1.92
C ILE A 74 3.72 -6.79 -1.23
N VAL A 75 4.25 -7.80 -0.54
CA VAL A 75 5.53 -7.69 0.17
C VAL A 75 6.68 -7.44 -0.79
N GLU A 76 6.77 -8.20 -1.87
CA GLU A 76 7.82 -8.03 -2.87
C GLU A 76 7.76 -6.67 -3.54
N GLY A 77 6.55 -6.16 -3.80
CA GLY A 77 6.36 -4.82 -4.34
C GLY A 77 6.84 -3.73 -3.40
N LEU A 78 6.53 -3.83 -2.11
CA LEU A 78 7.02 -2.88 -1.11
C LEU A 78 8.55 -2.91 -1.01
N ILE A 79 9.14 -4.09 -1.02
CA ILE A 79 10.61 -4.26 -1.03
C ILE A 79 11.20 -3.63 -2.30
N ALA A 80 10.59 -3.86 -3.45
CA ALA A 80 11.05 -3.31 -4.73
C ALA A 80 11.09 -1.79 -4.70
N VAL A 81 10.03 -1.15 -4.20
CA VAL A 81 9.98 0.32 -4.08
C VAL A 81 11.11 0.83 -3.20
N THR A 82 11.39 0.19 -2.07
CA THR A 82 12.48 0.59 -1.18
C THR A 82 13.86 0.40 -1.82
N SER A 83 13.98 -0.47 -2.81
CA SER A 83 15.21 -0.77 -3.55
C SER A 83 15.31 -0.03 -4.88
N ASP A 84 14.46 0.97 -5.12
CA ASP A 84 14.37 1.73 -6.38
C ASP A 84 14.05 0.85 -7.60
N GLU A 85 13.35 -0.25 -7.39
CA GLU A 85 12.89 -1.16 -8.44
C GLU A 85 11.39 -1.05 -8.63
N GLU A 86 10.95 -1.29 -9.86
CA GLU A 86 9.52 -1.28 -10.18
C GLU A 86 8.80 -2.47 -9.55
N PRO A 87 7.71 -2.25 -8.79
CA PRO A 87 6.96 -3.35 -8.21
C PRO A 87 6.16 -4.09 -9.28
N LYS A 88 6.49 -5.36 -9.48
CA LYS A 88 5.83 -6.20 -10.48
C LYS A 88 4.42 -6.59 -10.05
N GLY A 89 3.49 -6.51 -10.97
CA GLY A 89 2.10 -6.89 -10.72
C GLY A 89 1.29 -5.85 -9.96
N TRP A 90 1.84 -4.67 -9.74
CA TRP A 90 1.16 -3.58 -9.07
C TRP A 90 0.50 -2.63 -10.08
N ASP A 91 -0.67 -2.14 -9.71
CA ASP A 91 -1.34 -1.04 -10.41
C ASP A 91 -0.75 0.28 -9.90
N ASP A 92 -0.71 1.30 -10.76
CA ASP A 92 -0.28 2.66 -10.42
C ASP A 92 -1.05 3.23 -9.24
N SER A 93 -2.32 2.88 -9.11
CA SER A 93 -3.18 3.34 -8.01
C SER A 93 -2.65 2.92 -6.64
N ALA A 94 -2.02 1.76 -6.54
CA ALA A 94 -1.43 1.28 -5.28
C ALA A 94 -0.26 2.16 -4.85
N LEU A 95 0.64 2.50 -5.76
CA LEU A 95 1.75 3.43 -5.49
C LEU A 95 1.25 4.82 -5.15
N ASP A 96 0.31 5.33 -5.96
CA ASP A 96 -0.26 6.66 -5.76
C ASP A 96 -0.93 6.82 -4.40
N SER A 97 -1.65 5.80 -3.95
CA SER A 97 -2.34 5.85 -2.65
C SER A 97 -1.36 5.85 -1.47
N LEU A 98 -0.23 5.15 -1.58
CA LEU A 98 0.82 5.19 -0.57
C LEU A 98 1.44 6.59 -0.45
N VAL A 99 1.68 7.23 -1.59
CA VAL A 99 2.18 8.61 -1.62
C VAL A 99 1.16 9.58 -1.01
N ARG A 100 -0.10 9.42 -1.35
CA ARG A 100 -1.18 10.25 -0.80
C ARG A 100 -1.32 10.11 0.71
N LEU A 101 -1.20 8.90 1.23
CA LEU A 101 -1.25 8.67 2.67
C LEU A 101 -0.08 9.39 3.36
N ASN A 102 1.13 9.25 2.84
CA ASN A 102 2.28 9.97 3.38
C ASN A 102 2.05 11.49 3.38
N ASN A 103 1.55 12.03 2.28
CA ASN A 103 1.27 13.46 2.16
C ASN A 103 0.22 13.93 3.17
N ARG A 104 -0.86 13.18 3.33
CA ARG A 104 -1.91 13.50 4.32
C ARG A 104 -1.38 13.48 5.73
N VAL A 105 -0.60 12.48 6.08
CA VAL A 105 -0.03 12.36 7.43
C VAL A 105 0.97 13.48 7.70
N SER A 106 1.79 13.84 6.72
CA SER A 106 2.79 14.90 6.89
C SER A 106 2.20 16.30 7.02
N GLU A 107 0.95 16.50 6.56
CA GLU A 107 0.24 17.77 6.74
C GLU A 107 -0.21 18.00 8.19
N VAL A 108 -0.26 16.95 9.01
CA VAL A 108 -0.72 17.04 10.39
C VAL A 108 0.48 16.96 11.34
N SER A 109 0.81 18.09 11.96
CA SER A 109 2.01 18.19 12.81
C SER A 109 1.99 17.27 14.02
N ALA A 110 0.81 16.90 14.53
CA ALA A 110 0.70 16.00 15.66
C ALA A 110 0.99 14.54 15.32
N LEU A 111 0.94 14.16 14.04
CA LEU A 111 1.20 12.79 13.60
C LEU A 111 2.69 12.58 13.39
N GLN A 112 3.17 11.40 13.77
CA GLN A 112 4.59 11.04 13.68
C GLN A 112 4.93 10.39 12.34
N GLY A 113 3.97 9.77 11.68
CA GLY A 113 4.17 9.13 10.40
C GLY A 113 3.22 7.97 10.18
N ALA A 114 3.35 7.33 9.03
CA ALA A 114 2.60 6.14 8.68
C ALA A 114 3.56 5.00 8.31
N ARG A 115 3.10 3.78 8.48
CA ARG A 115 3.87 2.59 8.12
C ARG A 115 2.96 1.46 7.69
N VAL A 116 3.47 0.59 6.85
CA VAL A 116 2.80 -0.65 6.45
C VAL A 116 3.52 -1.79 7.13
N VAL A 117 2.78 -2.62 7.84
CA VAL A 117 3.31 -3.80 8.51
C VAL A 117 2.72 -5.03 7.86
N THR A 118 3.58 -5.93 7.43
CA THR A 118 3.15 -7.19 6.80
C THR A 118 3.56 -8.35 7.69
N ARG A 119 2.61 -9.22 8.00
CA ARG A 119 2.83 -10.43 8.80
C ARG A 119 2.33 -11.64 8.03
N SER A 120 3.17 -12.64 7.95
CA SER A 120 2.71 -13.96 7.52
C SER A 120 2.95 -14.92 8.65
N ASP A 121 3.37 -15.95 8.78
CA ASP A 121 3.55 -16.81 9.94
C ASP A 121 4.22 -16.08 11.12
N SER A 122 4.11 -16.62 12.30
CA SER A 122 4.55 -16.05 13.57
C SER A 122 6.02 -15.57 13.62
N SER A 123 6.82 -15.84 12.59
CA SER A 123 8.25 -15.50 12.56
C SER A 123 8.64 -14.44 11.56
N THR A 124 7.74 -14.00 10.65
CA THR A 124 8.10 -13.08 9.57
C THR A 124 7.23 -11.83 9.59
N GLU A 125 7.79 -10.76 10.09
CA GLU A 125 7.16 -9.44 10.09
C GLU A 125 8.08 -8.45 9.37
N HIS A 126 7.52 -7.71 8.43
CA HIS A 126 8.22 -6.61 7.76
C HIS A 126 7.50 -5.30 8.03
N THR A 127 8.28 -4.25 8.28
CA THR A 127 7.74 -2.90 8.47
C THR A 127 8.32 -1.98 7.41
N PHE A 128 7.45 -1.28 6.71
CA PHE A 128 7.81 -0.31 5.68
C PHE A 128 7.34 1.06 6.11
N TYR A 129 8.27 1.95 6.42
CA TYR A 129 7.95 3.32 6.84
C TYR A 129 7.61 4.15 5.61
N LEU A 130 6.43 4.77 5.62
CA LEU A 130 6.00 5.71 4.58
C LEU A 130 6.53 7.10 4.94
N ASP A 131 7.80 7.30 4.71
CA ASP A 131 8.48 8.57 4.95
C ASP A 131 8.72 9.32 3.63
N GLU A 132 9.40 10.46 3.70
CA GLU A 132 9.71 11.25 2.52
C GLU A 132 10.57 10.48 1.52
N ARG A 133 11.46 9.63 1.99
CA ARG A 133 12.33 8.81 1.14
C ARG A 133 11.51 7.79 0.36
N PHE A 134 10.59 7.11 1.02
CA PHE A 134 9.69 6.15 0.35
C PHE A 134 8.82 6.87 -0.67
N ALA A 135 8.21 7.99 -0.27
CA ALA A 135 7.35 8.78 -1.15
C ALA A 135 8.10 9.27 -2.40
N ALA A 136 9.34 9.73 -2.24
CA ALA A 136 10.15 10.17 -3.38
C ALA A 136 10.43 9.04 -4.35
N LYS A 137 10.74 7.85 -3.87
CA LYS A 137 10.96 6.67 -4.71
C LYS A 137 9.69 6.25 -5.44
N ALA A 138 8.55 6.24 -4.75
CA ALA A 138 7.26 5.92 -5.34
C ALA A 138 6.85 6.93 -6.41
N GLU A 139 7.03 8.22 -6.16
CA GLU A 139 6.75 9.29 -7.14
C GLU A 139 7.62 9.18 -8.38
N ASN A 140 8.90 8.85 -8.23
CA ASN A 140 9.80 8.64 -9.35
C ASN A 140 9.32 7.48 -10.24
N MET A 141 8.83 6.41 -9.64
CA MET A 141 8.29 5.27 -10.37
C MET A 141 7.00 5.63 -11.10
N LEU A 142 6.10 6.38 -10.44
CA LEU A 142 4.87 6.88 -11.06
C LEU A 142 5.17 7.77 -12.25
N ASN A 143 6.15 8.66 -12.13
CA ASN A 143 6.56 9.54 -13.23
C ASN A 143 7.13 8.77 -14.41
N LYS A 144 7.94 7.75 -14.17
CA LYS A 144 8.46 6.88 -15.22
C LYS A 144 7.33 6.16 -15.96
N LEU A 145 6.36 5.64 -15.24
CA LEU A 145 5.21 4.96 -15.83
C LEU A 145 4.36 5.92 -16.68
N LYS A 146 4.11 7.13 -16.18
CA LYS A 146 3.38 8.17 -16.92
C LYS A 146 4.11 8.59 -18.19
N HIS A 147 5.42 8.79 -18.13
CA HIS A 147 6.22 9.12 -19.30
C HIS A 147 6.21 8.02 -20.34
N SER A 148 6.32 6.76 -19.93
CA SER A 148 6.21 5.63 -20.83
C SER A 148 4.85 5.58 -21.52
N ALA A 149 3.77 5.79 -20.78
CA ALA A 149 2.42 5.82 -21.32
C ALA A 149 2.22 6.98 -22.30
N GLN A 150 2.72 8.16 -21.99
CA GLN A 150 2.64 9.35 -22.87
C GLN A 150 3.43 9.15 -24.16
N ALA A 151 4.65 8.61 -24.06
CA ALA A 151 5.48 8.32 -25.24
C ALA A 151 4.78 7.31 -26.16
N PHE A 152 4.16 6.28 -25.60
CA PHE A 152 3.38 5.31 -26.35
C PHE A 152 2.18 5.94 -27.03
N GLY A 153 1.44 6.76 -26.31
CA GLY A 153 0.29 7.49 -26.84
C GLY A 153 0.66 8.44 -27.95
N SER A 154 1.78 9.14 -27.83
CA SER A 154 2.28 10.05 -28.85
C SER A 154 2.64 9.33 -30.16
N VAL A 155 3.30 8.19 -30.08
CA VAL A 155 3.65 7.36 -31.24
C VAL A 155 2.39 6.85 -31.93
N THR A 156 1.42 6.38 -31.17
CA THR A 156 0.14 5.90 -31.68
C THR A 156 -0.62 7.03 -32.39
N GLY A 157 -0.64 8.22 -31.80
CA GLY A 157 -1.32 9.37 -32.38
C GLY A 157 -0.73 9.81 -33.71
N VAL A 158 0.58 9.69 -33.89
CA VAL A 158 1.25 10.01 -35.17
C VAL A 158 0.93 8.98 -36.25
N VAL A 159 0.82 7.72 -35.89
CA VAL A 159 0.55 6.63 -36.83
C VAL A 159 -0.89 6.66 -37.34
N ASP A 160 -1.83 7.13 -36.54
CA ASP A 160 -3.25 7.21 -36.89
C ASP A 160 -3.60 8.29 -37.92
N ARG A 161 -2.64 9.01 -38.36
CA ARG A 161 -2.79 9.99 -39.43
C ARG A 161 -2.41 9.37 -40.77
#